data_a04334f236320f85cfe0481a3d375d9a
#
_entry.id   a04334f236320f85cfe0481a3d375d9a
#
_cell.length_a   1.000
_cell.length_b   1.000
_cell.length_c   1.000
_cell.angle_alpha   90.00
_cell.angle_beta   90.00
_cell.angle_gamma   90.00
#
_symmetry.space_group_name_H-M   'P 1'
#
loop_
_entity.id
_entity.type
_entity.pdbx_description
1 polymer ?
#
loop_
_entity_poly.entity_id
_entity_poly.type
_entity_poly.pdbx_seq_one_letter_code
_entity_poly.pdbx_strand_id
1 'polypeptide(L)'
;MSGLEPTPEQFAALAARPADAPVVMVNLLKFHPESGLQRYQQYGRDVAPHLERVGATVRYAGGAPSVVIGEGERPWWDAILIVEYPSPQAFIDMVTNQEYLEVHEHRAAALDRGDLISTSSWSIAPE
;
A
#
# COMPACT_ATOMS: atom_id res chain seq x y z
N MET A 1 14.37 11.91 5.76
CA MET A 1 13.74 10.75 5.14
C MET A 1 12.36 10.55 5.73
N SER A 2 11.36 10.47 4.90
CA SER A 2 9.96 10.44 5.35
C SER A 2 9.51 9.07 5.88
N GLY A 3 10.21 7.98 5.53
CA GLY A 3 9.77 6.62 5.83
C GLY A 3 8.60 6.16 4.97
N LEU A 4 8.27 6.91 3.93
CA LEU A 4 7.16 6.61 3.02
C LEU A 4 7.64 6.08 1.67
N GLU A 5 8.95 5.94 1.51
CA GLU A 5 9.58 5.40 0.31
C GLU A 5 10.37 4.14 0.66
N PRO A 6 10.48 3.18 -0.28
CA PRO A 6 11.28 1.98 -0.04
C PRO A 6 12.77 2.30 0.08
N THR A 7 13.45 1.54 0.93
CA THR A 7 14.92 1.54 0.95
C THR A 7 15.44 0.63 -0.18
N PRO A 8 16.72 0.77 -0.57
CA PRO A 8 17.29 -0.15 -1.56
C PRO A 8 17.18 -1.62 -1.15
N GLU A 9 17.34 -1.93 0.13
CA GLU A 9 17.21 -3.28 0.65
C GLU A 9 15.78 -3.80 0.53
N GLN A 10 14.79 -2.94 0.78
CA GLN A 10 13.38 -3.30 0.64
C GLN A 10 13.02 -3.56 -0.81
N PHE A 11 13.50 -2.74 -1.74
CA PHE A 11 13.31 -2.98 -3.17
C PHE A 11 13.94 -4.28 -3.61
N ALA A 12 15.15 -4.56 -3.14
CA ALA A 12 15.87 -5.80 -3.49
C ALA A 12 15.09 -7.03 -2.98
N ALA A 13 14.56 -6.97 -1.77
CA ALA A 13 13.78 -8.06 -1.19
C ALA A 13 12.49 -8.31 -2.00
N LEU A 14 11.82 -7.25 -2.44
CA LEU A 14 10.64 -7.39 -3.29
C LEU A 14 11.00 -7.99 -4.65
N ALA A 15 12.07 -7.51 -5.28
CA ALA A 15 12.51 -7.99 -6.58
C ALA A 15 12.96 -9.46 -6.53
N ALA A 16 13.35 -9.95 -5.35
CA ALA A 16 13.76 -11.35 -5.16
C ALA A 16 12.60 -12.31 -5.01
N ARG A 17 11.36 -11.82 -4.88
CA ARG A 17 10.17 -12.68 -4.85
C ARG A 17 9.95 -13.33 -6.22
N PRO A 18 9.19 -14.45 -6.29
CA PRO A 18 8.94 -15.11 -7.59
C PRO A 18 8.39 -14.13 -8.63
N ALA A 19 9.07 -14.06 -9.76
CA ALA A 19 8.81 -13.05 -10.79
C ALA A 19 7.44 -13.20 -11.45
N ASP A 20 6.90 -14.42 -11.46
CA ASP A 20 5.65 -14.76 -12.13
C ASP A 20 4.48 -14.96 -11.16
N ALA A 21 4.66 -14.59 -9.91
CA ALA A 21 3.62 -14.75 -8.90
C ALA A 21 3.07 -13.39 -8.47
N PRO A 22 1.74 -13.31 -8.21
CA PRO A 22 1.16 -12.09 -7.67
C PRO A 22 1.74 -11.75 -6.30
N VAL A 23 1.77 -10.45 -6.00
CA VAL A 23 2.05 -9.96 -4.65
C VAL A 23 0.86 -9.16 -4.18
N VAL A 24 0.46 -9.39 -2.93
CA VAL A 24 -0.63 -8.65 -2.29
C VAL A 24 -0.01 -7.72 -1.27
N MET A 25 -0.19 -6.42 -1.50
CA MET A 25 0.37 -5.38 -0.64
C MET A 25 -0.65 -4.95 0.40
N VAL A 26 -0.26 -5.05 1.66
CA VAL A 26 -1.07 -4.56 2.78
C VAL A 26 -0.55 -3.18 3.16
N ASN A 27 -1.41 -2.18 3.00
CA ASN A 27 -1.11 -0.81 3.40
C ASN A 27 -1.73 -0.55 4.77
N LEU A 28 -0.90 -0.14 5.72
CA LEU A 28 -1.35 0.31 7.03
C LEU A 28 -1.14 1.82 7.07
N LEU A 29 -2.23 2.58 7.21
CA LEU A 29 -2.23 4.02 6.99
C LEU A 29 -2.56 4.79 8.26
N LYS A 30 -1.70 5.76 8.59
CA LYS A 30 -1.95 6.74 9.64
C LYS A 30 -2.04 8.11 8.98
N PHE A 31 -3.24 8.68 8.95
CA PHE A 31 -3.47 9.96 8.28
C PHE A 31 -2.96 11.13 9.11
N HIS A 32 -2.48 12.15 8.40
CA HIS A 32 -2.22 13.43 9.00
C HIS A 32 -3.53 13.98 9.61
N PRO A 33 -3.50 14.55 10.84
CA PRO A 33 -4.75 14.84 11.57
C PRO A 33 -5.71 15.79 10.87
N GLU A 34 -5.22 16.77 10.12
CA GLU A 34 -6.09 17.82 9.59
C GLU A 34 -6.71 17.47 8.25
N SER A 35 -5.89 17.17 7.25
CA SER A 35 -6.33 16.98 5.88
C SER A 35 -5.92 15.64 5.29
N GLY A 36 -5.39 14.74 6.12
CA GLY A 36 -4.81 13.50 5.62
C GLY A 36 -5.77 12.62 4.86
N LEU A 37 -6.98 12.41 5.39
CA LEU A 37 -7.97 11.56 4.72
C LEU A 37 -8.34 12.11 3.33
N GLN A 38 -8.65 13.40 3.25
CA GLN A 38 -9.02 14.04 1.99
C GLN A 38 -7.87 13.99 0.99
N ARG A 39 -6.65 14.22 1.47
CA ARG A 39 -5.47 14.17 0.62
C ARG A 39 -5.20 12.75 0.12
N TYR A 40 -5.43 11.74 0.96
CA TYR A 40 -5.29 10.35 0.55
C TYR A 40 -6.37 9.96 -0.46
N GLN A 41 -7.58 10.49 -0.31
CA GLN A 41 -8.65 10.27 -1.29
C GLN A 41 -8.28 10.90 -2.65
N GLN A 42 -7.61 12.04 -2.65
CA GLN A 42 -7.06 12.61 -3.86
C GLN A 42 -6.01 11.69 -4.48
N TYR A 43 -5.12 11.16 -3.65
CA TYR A 43 -4.15 10.15 -4.11
C TYR A 43 -4.87 8.96 -4.75
N GLY A 44 -5.93 8.47 -4.13
CA GLY A 44 -6.70 7.34 -4.64
C GLY A 44 -7.26 7.59 -6.04
N ARG A 45 -7.78 8.79 -6.27
CA ARG A 45 -8.28 9.18 -7.60
C ARG A 45 -7.16 9.22 -8.63
N ASP A 46 -6.02 9.80 -8.24
CA ASP A 46 -4.92 10.04 -9.16
C ASP A 46 -4.07 8.80 -9.43
N VAL A 47 -4.04 7.85 -8.48
CA VAL A 47 -3.28 6.60 -8.66
C VAL A 47 -4.06 5.56 -9.48
N ALA A 48 -5.38 5.69 -9.58
CA ALA A 48 -6.20 4.68 -10.25
C ALA A 48 -5.72 4.34 -11.67
N PRO A 49 -5.40 5.31 -12.55
CA PRO A 49 -4.89 4.96 -13.89
C PRO A 49 -3.54 4.23 -13.83
N HIS A 50 -2.71 4.51 -12.85
CA HIS A 50 -1.41 3.84 -12.70
C HIS A 50 -1.58 2.40 -12.26
N LEU A 51 -2.51 2.13 -11.34
CA LEU A 51 -2.86 0.77 -10.93
C LEU A 51 -3.37 -0.03 -12.13
N GLU A 52 -4.29 0.57 -12.89
CA GLU A 52 -4.85 -0.08 -14.07
C GLU A 52 -3.77 -0.40 -15.10
N ARG A 53 -2.86 0.54 -15.35
CA ARG A 53 -1.77 0.36 -16.33
C ARG A 53 -0.89 -0.85 -16.01
N VAL A 54 -0.62 -1.12 -14.74
CA VAL A 54 0.23 -2.24 -14.33
C VAL A 54 -0.56 -3.50 -13.98
N GLY A 55 -1.89 -3.48 -14.15
CA GLY A 55 -2.74 -4.64 -13.88
C GLY A 55 -3.02 -4.88 -12.41
N ALA A 56 -2.84 -3.87 -11.56
CA ALA A 56 -3.12 -3.99 -10.14
C ALA A 56 -4.62 -3.86 -9.85
N THR A 57 -5.06 -4.50 -8.77
CA THR A 57 -6.46 -4.49 -8.35
C THR A 57 -6.53 -4.17 -6.87
N VAL A 58 -7.36 -3.19 -6.52
CA VAL A 58 -7.68 -2.92 -5.11
C VAL A 58 -8.65 -4.02 -4.64
N ARG A 59 -8.20 -4.82 -3.69
CA ARG A 59 -9.00 -5.94 -3.16
C ARG A 59 -9.86 -5.52 -1.99
N TYR A 60 -9.42 -4.54 -1.21
CA TYR A 60 -10.17 -4.09 -0.04
C TYR A 60 -9.64 -2.75 0.44
N ALA A 61 -10.54 -1.90 0.92
CA ALA A 61 -10.19 -0.68 1.63
C ALA A 61 -11.13 -0.53 2.81
N GLY A 62 -10.59 -0.39 4.01
CA GLY A 62 -11.39 -0.26 5.23
C GLY A 62 -10.85 0.79 6.16
N GLY A 63 -11.75 1.47 6.86
CA GLY A 63 -11.41 2.50 7.83
C GLY A 63 -12.14 2.28 9.15
N ALA A 64 -11.97 3.25 10.04
CA ALA A 64 -12.59 3.23 11.37
C ALA A 64 -12.34 1.90 12.12
N PRO A 65 -11.07 1.45 12.22
CA PRO A 65 -10.79 0.16 12.84
C PRO A 65 -11.08 0.16 14.33
N SER A 66 -11.45 -1.01 14.86
CA SER A 66 -11.59 -1.22 16.30
C SER A 66 -10.93 -2.55 16.65
N VAL A 67 -10.38 -2.63 17.84
CA VAL A 67 -9.72 -3.86 18.31
C VAL A 67 -10.77 -4.84 18.80
N VAL A 68 -10.84 -6.01 18.17
CA VAL A 68 -11.74 -7.10 18.57
C VAL A 68 -10.99 -8.06 19.53
N ILE A 69 -9.74 -8.33 19.21
CA ILE A 69 -8.85 -9.12 20.06
C ILE A 69 -7.49 -8.42 20.05
N GLY A 70 -6.99 -8.07 21.22
CA GLY A 70 -5.72 -7.39 21.36
C GLY A 70 -5.79 -6.37 22.48
N GLU A 71 -4.73 -5.59 22.64
CA GLU A 71 -4.66 -4.54 23.65
C GLU A 71 -5.27 -3.24 23.11
N GLY A 72 -6.01 -2.52 23.96
CA GLY A 72 -6.61 -1.24 23.64
C GLY A 72 -7.92 -1.38 22.89
N GLU A 73 -8.61 -0.27 22.74
CA GLU A 73 -9.92 -0.21 22.07
C GLU A 73 -9.78 0.11 20.59
N ARG A 74 -8.74 0.83 20.22
CA ARG A 74 -8.52 1.31 18.87
C ARG A 74 -7.05 1.12 18.49
N PRO A 75 -6.77 0.52 17.32
CA PRO A 75 -5.39 0.43 16.86
C PRO A 75 -4.86 1.81 16.49
N TRP A 76 -3.56 1.92 16.41
CA TRP A 76 -2.92 3.19 16.04
C TRP A 76 -3.21 3.58 14.57
N TRP A 77 -3.40 2.58 13.70
CA TRP A 77 -3.67 2.82 12.27
C TRP A 77 -5.10 3.31 12.05
N ASP A 78 -5.29 4.18 11.04
CA ASP A 78 -6.61 4.73 10.70
C ASP A 78 -7.31 3.93 9.60
N ALA A 79 -6.55 3.29 8.71
CA ALA A 79 -7.13 2.57 7.58
C ALA A 79 -6.21 1.44 7.12
N ILE A 80 -6.82 0.49 6.43
CA ILE A 80 -6.13 -0.65 5.82
C ILE A 80 -6.56 -0.70 4.36
N LEU A 81 -5.58 -0.80 3.45
CA LEU A 81 -5.83 -0.92 2.02
C LEU A 81 -5.06 -2.12 1.49
N ILE A 82 -5.74 -2.99 0.76
CA ILE A 82 -5.12 -4.20 0.20
C ILE A 82 -5.16 -4.12 -1.31
N VAL A 83 -3.98 -4.16 -1.94
CA VAL A 83 -3.83 -4.05 -3.39
C VAL A 83 -3.03 -5.25 -3.90
N GLU A 84 -3.57 -5.93 -4.90
CA GLU A 84 -2.89 -7.05 -5.54
C GLU A 84 -2.23 -6.60 -6.83
N TYR A 85 -0.96 -6.92 -7.00
CA TYR A 85 -0.19 -6.68 -8.22
C TYR A 85 0.10 -8.02 -8.88
N PRO A 86 0.06 -8.11 -10.23
CA PRO A 86 0.28 -9.40 -10.91
C PRO A 86 1.69 -9.96 -10.74
N SER A 87 2.65 -9.11 -10.36
CA SER A 87 4.04 -9.51 -10.14
C SER A 87 4.75 -8.46 -9.31
N PRO A 88 5.90 -8.79 -8.70
CA PRO A 88 6.72 -7.78 -8.05
C PRO A 88 7.13 -6.65 -9.01
N GLN A 89 7.44 -7.00 -10.26
CA GLN A 89 7.88 -6.02 -11.25
C GLN A 89 6.78 -5.01 -11.58
N ALA A 90 5.50 -5.42 -11.56
CA ALA A 90 4.39 -4.51 -11.79
C ALA A 90 4.36 -3.37 -10.78
N PHE A 91 4.59 -3.69 -9.50
CA PHE A 91 4.70 -2.67 -8.46
C PHE A 91 5.90 -1.75 -8.71
N ILE A 92 7.06 -2.35 -8.99
CA ILE A 92 8.30 -1.58 -9.23
C ILE A 92 8.12 -0.65 -10.43
N ASP A 93 7.51 -1.12 -11.51
CA ASP A 93 7.23 -0.31 -12.70
C ASP A 93 6.33 0.87 -12.37
N MET A 94 5.32 0.67 -11.52
CA MET A 94 4.44 1.75 -11.12
C MET A 94 5.17 2.82 -10.32
N VAL A 95 5.87 2.41 -9.27
CA VAL A 95 6.46 3.38 -8.32
C VAL A 95 7.72 4.05 -8.85
N THR A 96 8.31 3.53 -9.91
CA THR A 96 9.45 4.17 -10.59
C THR A 96 9.03 5.01 -11.79
N ASN A 97 7.75 5.02 -12.14
CA ASN A 97 7.23 5.82 -13.24
C ASN A 97 7.25 7.30 -12.86
N GLN A 98 7.70 8.15 -13.77
CA GLN A 98 7.86 9.58 -13.53
C GLN A 98 6.53 10.26 -13.16
N GLU A 99 5.45 9.90 -13.85
CA GLU A 99 4.13 10.48 -13.58
C GLU A 99 3.57 10.01 -12.25
N TYR A 100 3.83 8.74 -11.87
CA TYR A 100 3.42 8.24 -10.57
C TYR A 100 4.11 9.02 -9.44
N LEU A 101 5.36 9.41 -9.61
CA LEU A 101 6.09 10.14 -8.56
C LEU A 101 5.42 11.46 -8.22
N GLU A 102 4.76 12.11 -9.17
CA GLU A 102 3.96 13.31 -8.90
C GLU A 102 2.71 12.96 -8.07
N VAL A 103 2.07 11.85 -8.38
CA VAL A 103 0.90 11.36 -7.63
C VAL A 103 1.31 10.95 -6.20
N HIS A 104 2.49 10.35 -6.05
CA HIS A 104 3.02 9.92 -4.75
C HIS A 104 3.12 11.08 -3.75
N GLU A 105 3.32 12.30 -4.22
CA GLU A 105 3.37 13.48 -3.35
C GLU A 105 2.08 13.64 -2.54
N HIS A 106 0.92 13.31 -3.11
CA HIS A 106 -0.35 13.36 -2.39
C HIS A 106 -0.38 12.32 -1.27
N ARG A 107 0.16 11.11 -1.55
CA ARG A 107 0.24 10.07 -0.54
C ARG A 107 1.17 10.49 0.61
N ALA A 108 2.34 11.00 0.28
CA ALA A 108 3.31 11.45 1.27
C ALA A 108 2.76 12.59 2.13
N ALA A 109 2.03 13.53 1.52
CA ALA A 109 1.43 14.65 2.24
C ALA A 109 0.24 14.22 3.11
N ALA A 110 -0.42 13.11 2.77
CA ALA A 110 -1.59 12.62 3.50
C ALA A 110 -1.25 11.86 4.76
N LEU A 111 -0.05 11.28 4.85
CA LEU A 111 0.27 10.27 5.87
C LEU A 111 1.31 10.77 6.87
N ASP A 112 1.01 10.57 8.16
CA ASP A 112 2.03 10.64 9.21
C ASP A 112 2.91 9.40 9.14
N ARG A 113 2.31 8.26 8.83
CA ARG A 113 3.03 7.02 8.61
C ARG A 113 2.24 6.12 7.68
N GLY A 114 2.92 5.38 6.84
CA GLY A 114 2.32 4.38 5.97
C GLY A 114 3.26 3.21 5.82
N ASP A 115 2.87 2.06 6.34
CA ASP A 115 3.63 0.83 6.16
C ASP A 115 3.02 0.06 4.99
N LEU A 116 3.88 -0.46 4.15
CA LEU A 116 3.49 -1.26 3.00
C LEU A 116 4.17 -2.61 3.12
N ILE A 117 3.37 -3.65 3.25
CA ILE A 117 3.86 -5.00 3.54
C ILE A 117 3.48 -5.93 2.39
N SER A 118 4.47 -6.50 1.72
CA SER A 118 4.22 -7.44 0.64
C SER A 118 3.94 -8.83 1.20
N THR A 119 2.95 -9.50 0.63
CA THR A 119 2.58 -10.87 1.02
C THR A 119 2.37 -11.71 -0.23
N SER A 120 2.48 -13.02 -0.05
CA SER A 120 2.08 -14.01 -1.06
C SER A 120 0.87 -14.77 -0.56
N SER A 121 0.04 -15.26 -1.47
CA SER A 121 -1.12 -16.08 -1.11
C SER A 121 -0.71 -17.28 -0.27
N TRP A 122 -1.55 -17.59 0.70
CA TRP A 122 -1.32 -18.67 1.65
C TRP A 122 -2.65 -19.36 1.93
N SER A 123 -2.62 -20.68 2.01
CA SER A 123 -3.83 -21.43 2.34
C SER A 123 -3.94 -21.60 3.84
N ILE A 124 -5.03 -21.13 4.41
CA ILE A 124 -5.28 -21.23 5.86
C ILE A 124 -5.68 -22.65 6.26
N ALA A 125 -6.23 -23.40 5.32
CA ALA A 125 -6.66 -24.78 5.57
C ALA A 125 -5.76 -25.75 4.80
N PRO A 126 -5.30 -26.84 5.42
CA PRO A 126 -4.53 -27.85 4.68
C PRO A 126 -5.42 -28.54 3.65
N GLU A 127 -4.83 -28.91 2.54
CA GLU A 127 -5.51 -29.65 1.47
C GLU A 127 -5.52 -31.15 1.75
#